data_6d51be1cfcd9ba58b9534355d6d38446
#
_entry.id   6d51be1cfcd9ba58b9534355d6d38446
#
_cell.length_a   1.000
_cell.length_b   1.000
_cell.length_c   1.000
_cell.angle_alpha   90.00
_cell.angle_beta   90.00
_cell.angle_gamma   90.00
#
_symmetry.space_group_name_H-M   'P 1'
#
loop_
_entity.id
_entity.type
_entity.pdbx_description
1 polymer ?
#
loop_
_entity_poly.entity_id
_entity_poly.type
_entity_poly.pdbx_seq_one_letter_code
_entity_poly.pdbx_strand_id
1 'polypeptide(L)'
;ARYGDVTSGVVLVKSKAGIQPLTIGIRLTATEKLASVGKGIAISNNGGTLYLGADYALSNQSPQVFEESFQRFGIQAAYAKDFRSATLRLNMRGYWMKDNDKRGQNTVDGEFRKYQDQNISFSANGQWKLNRSWISNLEYQLGFTYGSQKNESSTYYSGTQQVTTYTAQAGEHAGVFLPPHYFSQLSVDGKPLSGDVSLTANHRKTMGENISNHFQLGLHAEVEGNRGKGICFDPLRPPLEILRVRTRSYRDIPLLYKYSAFAENHFILRYGKMRTEVQAGVRFTQLPTQRLQRNSSVDPRINLSQIFIDRADDAFLSRFSVRLGWGLMHKMPVLAYLYPDKSYTDMNCFTYNDAENNQRLTVMHTFVTDRNFNSNLRLPVNQKFEIGVNFRIGGVTADVVWFKEHLKNGYCTSQLAEPFSYRRYSPLISKGEQPELTDEGVMNDGELLPYTLNTTFATYLSPQNGIEQEKQGVEYTIGPIHSKALRSSFYISGGYLDVCEKNTALSALHPQIEVNGK
;
A
#
# COMPACT_ATOMS: atom_id res chain seq x y z
N ALA A 1 -7.07 -17.69 11.57
CA ALA A 1 -8.09 -17.09 10.69
C ALA A 1 -8.43 -15.64 11.04
N ARG A 2 -8.10 -15.17 12.24
CA ARG A 2 -8.39 -13.79 12.70
C ARG A 2 -7.85 -12.70 11.74
N TYR A 3 -6.65 -12.89 11.18
CA TYR A 3 -6.02 -11.96 10.25
C TYR A 3 -6.11 -12.49 8.81
N GLY A 4 -6.43 -11.62 7.87
CA GLY A 4 -6.58 -11.94 6.45
C GLY A 4 -6.04 -10.83 5.56
N ASP A 5 -6.22 -10.96 4.23
CA ASP A 5 -5.78 -9.99 3.22
C ASP A 5 -4.26 -9.73 3.25
N VAL A 6 -3.50 -10.76 3.62
CA VAL A 6 -2.04 -10.72 3.73
C VAL A 6 -1.44 -11.90 2.97
N THR A 7 -0.30 -11.67 2.31
CA THR A 7 0.47 -12.72 1.60
C THR A 7 1.72 -13.12 2.35
N SER A 8 2.05 -12.44 3.45
CA SER A 8 3.21 -12.65 4.30
C SER A 8 2.83 -12.66 5.79
N GLY A 9 3.78 -12.47 6.69
CA GLY A 9 3.52 -12.40 8.12
C GLY A 9 2.78 -11.13 8.57
N VAL A 10 2.25 -11.16 9.78
CA VAL A 10 1.60 -10.03 10.44
C VAL A 10 2.43 -9.59 11.64
N VAL A 11 2.77 -8.31 11.71
CA VAL A 11 3.44 -7.69 12.86
C VAL A 11 2.42 -6.88 13.66
N LEU A 12 2.20 -7.27 14.91
CA LEU A 12 1.31 -6.57 15.82
C LEU A 12 2.10 -5.64 16.74
N VAL A 13 1.91 -4.34 16.57
CA VAL A 13 2.51 -3.34 17.46
C VAL A 13 1.51 -2.91 18.51
N LYS A 14 1.85 -3.12 19.79
CA LYS A 14 1.04 -2.67 20.90
C LYS A 14 1.66 -1.43 21.53
N SER A 15 0.86 -0.38 21.68
CA SER A 15 1.30 0.83 22.37
C SER A 15 1.50 0.56 23.86
N LYS A 16 2.56 1.11 24.45
CA LYS A 16 2.74 1.11 25.87
C LYS A 16 1.66 1.99 26.50
N ALA A 17 0.82 1.41 27.34
CA ALA A 17 -0.11 2.10 28.19
C ALA A 17 0.21 1.70 29.64
N GLY A 18 0.11 2.64 30.57
CA GLY A 18 0.38 2.37 31.97
C GLY A 18 1.21 3.46 32.63
N ILE A 19 1.45 3.29 33.92
CA ILE A 19 2.30 4.20 34.72
C ILE A 19 3.74 4.01 34.24
N GLN A 20 4.38 5.08 33.80
CA GLN A 20 5.78 5.11 33.41
C GLN A 20 6.46 6.36 33.95
N PRO A 21 7.72 6.29 34.38
CA PRO A 21 8.48 7.46 34.76
C PRO A 21 8.59 8.44 33.59
N LEU A 22 8.90 9.69 33.92
CA LEU A 22 9.27 10.67 32.90
C LEU A 22 10.51 10.15 32.17
N THR A 23 10.38 9.99 30.86
CA THR A 23 11.45 9.55 29.98
C THR A 23 11.76 10.68 29.01
N ILE A 24 13.01 11.09 28.96
CA ILE A 24 13.52 12.07 28.00
C ILE A 24 14.57 11.33 27.16
N GLY A 25 14.38 11.33 25.87
CA GLY A 25 15.31 10.73 24.90
C GLY A 25 15.90 11.80 24.01
N ILE A 26 17.20 11.81 23.85
CA ILE A 26 17.94 12.67 22.90
C ILE A 26 18.84 11.77 22.08
N ARG A 27 18.77 11.89 20.77
CA ARG A 27 19.68 11.23 19.84
C ARG A 27 20.24 12.27 18.89
N LEU A 28 21.55 12.39 18.85
CA LEU A 28 22.27 13.31 17.99
C LEU A 28 23.27 12.54 17.15
N THR A 29 23.15 12.64 15.85
CA THR A 29 24.13 12.15 14.87
C THR A 29 24.47 13.29 13.92
N ALA A 30 25.39 13.05 13.00
CA ALA A 30 25.75 14.04 11.98
C ALA A 30 24.54 14.46 11.12
N THR A 31 23.61 13.54 10.85
CA THR A 31 22.46 13.74 9.97
C THR A 31 21.12 13.75 10.69
N GLU A 32 21.04 13.24 11.93
CA GLU A 32 19.77 13.12 12.66
C GLU A 32 19.84 13.81 14.02
N LYS A 33 18.80 14.53 14.34
CA LYS A 33 18.56 15.12 15.67
C LYS A 33 17.15 14.74 16.09
N LEU A 34 17.04 13.97 17.16
CA LEU A 34 15.76 13.52 17.71
C LEU A 34 15.68 13.89 19.19
N ALA A 35 14.58 14.47 19.58
CA ALA A 35 14.21 14.69 20.97
C ALA A 35 12.86 14.06 21.21
N SER A 36 12.71 13.40 22.36
CA SER A 36 11.43 12.80 22.75
C SER A 36 11.19 12.96 24.26
N VAL A 37 9.94 13.09 24.63
CA VAL A 37 9.51 13.13 26.02
C VAL A 37 8.24 12.30 26.18
N GLY A 38 8.15 11.55 27.26
CA GLY A 38 6.97 10.76 27.56
C GLY A 38 6.81 10.49 29.04
N LYS A 39 5.55 10.44 29.50
CA LYS A 39 5.19 10.13 30.90
C LYS A 39 3.87 9.38 30.95
N GLY A 40 3.82 8.34 31.76
CA GLY A 40 2.58 7.65 32.13
C GLY A 40 2.19 7.94 33.55
N ILE A 41 0.98 8.44 33.78
CA ILE A 41 0.44 8.80 35.08
C ILE A 41 -0.77 7.94 35.45
N ALA A 42 -0.93 7.67 36.75
CA ALA A 42 -2.18 7.12 37.26
C ALA A 42 -3.18 8.26 37.44
N ILE A 43 -4.42 8.02 37.04
CA ILE A 43 -5.54 8.91 37.33
C ILE A 43 -6.12 8.49 38.69
N SER A 44 -6.28 9.45 39.62
CA SER A 44 -6.78 9.20 40.95
C SER A 44 -8.15 8.50 40.96
N ASN A 45 -8.54 7.90 42.11
CA ASN A 45 -9.82 7.22 42.30
C ASN A 45 -10.11 6.09 41.30
N ASN A 46 -9.11 5.26 41.03
CA ASN A 46 -9.24 4.14 40.08
C ASN A 46 -9.63 4.57 38.63
N GLY A 47 -9.23 5.81 38.26
CA GLY A 47 -9.51 6.42 36.98
C GLY A 47 -8.74 5.79 35.78
N GLY A 48 -7.84 4.83 36.05
CA GLY A 48 -7.01 4.21 35.03
C GLY A 48 -5.64 4.88 34.90
N THR A 49 -5.01 4.71 33.74
CA THR A 49 -3.69 5.27 33.44
C THR A 49 -3.72 6.06 32.15
N LEU A 50 -3.00 7.17 32.11
CA LEU A 50 -2.83 8.02 30.94
C LEU A 50 -1.34 8.15 30.62
N TYR A 51 -0.95 7.80 29.41
CA TYR A 51 0.36 8.06 28.86
C TYR A 51 0.28 9.21 27.86
N LEU A 52 1.19 10.18 27.97
CA LEU A 52 1.37 11.26 27.02
C LEU A 52 2.83 11.25 26.54
N GLY A 53 3.00 11.40 25.24
CA GLY A 53 4.31 11.46 24.62
C GLY A 53 4.35 12.46 23.46
N ALA A 54 5.52 13.06 23.27
CA ALA A 54 5.80 13.91 22.12
C ALA A 54 7.23 13.63 21.62
N ASP A 55 7.42 13.74 20.32
CA ASP A 55 8.72 13.62 19.70
C ASP A 55 8.90 14.67 18.60
N TYR A 56 10.14 15.08 18.42
CA TYR A 56 10.57 15.93 17.32
C TYR A 56 11.80 15.33 16.68
N ALA A 57 11.78 15.19 15.37
CA ALA A 57 12.90 14.70 14.57
C ALA A 57 13.24 15.70 13.47
N LEU A 58 14.52 15.98 13.32
CA LEU A 58 15.11 16.69 12.21
C LEU A 58 16.17 15.78 11.59
N SER A 59 16.09 15.56 10.30
CA SER A 59 17.09 14.79 9.56
C SER A 59 17.49 15.53 8.29
N ASN A 60 18.78 15.58 8.02
CA ASN A 60 19.35 16.13 6.78
C ASN A 60 19.87 14.96 5.93
N GLN A 61 19.75 15.07 4.62
CA GLN A 61 20.28 14.05 3.71
C GLN A 61 21.81 13.95 3.81
N SER A 62 22.47 15.10 3.99
CA SER A 62 23.91 15.21 4.21
C SER A 62 24.21 16.25 5.29
N PRO A 63 25.27 16.07 6.11
CA PRO A 63 25.69 17.09 7.06
C PRO A 63 26.05 18.44 6.41
N GLN A 64 26.38 18.44 5.13
CA GLN A 64 26.80 19.60 4.36
C GLN A 64 25.65 20.34 3.67
N VAL A 65 24.46 19.69 3.54
CA VAL A 65 23.30 20.24 2.83
C VAL A 65 22.16 20.43 3.82
N PHE A 66 22.13 21.60 4.46
CA PHE A 66 21.09 21.95 5.42
C PHE A 66 19.73 22.25 4.78
N GLU A 67 19.70 22.51 3.48
CA GLU A 67 18.52 22.91 2.74
C GLU A 67 17.59 21.74 2.44
N GLU A 68 18.15 20.52 2.33
CA GLU A 68 17.41 19.27 2.20
C GLU A 68 17.16 18.70 3.60
N SER A 69 16.04 19.10 4.19
CA SER A 69 15.73 18.72 5.57
C SER A 69 14.34 18.13 5.72
N PHE A 70 14.30 17.00 6.40
CA PHE A 70 13.09 16.37 6.90
C PHE A 70 12.84 16.80 8.34
N GLN A 71 11.63 17.25 8.62
CA GLN A 71 11.18 17.60 9.96
C GLN A 71 9.91 16.84 10.29
N ARG A 72 9.86 16.27 11.48
CA ARG A 72 8.65 15.59 11.97
C ARG A 72 8.40 15.96 13.42
N PHE A 73 7.18 16.32 13.71
CA PHE A 73 6.66 16.44 15.08
C PHE A 73 5.60 15.37 15.29
N GLY A 74 5.71 14.62 16.37
CA GLY A 74 4.79 13.55 16.75
C GLY A 74 4.20 13.76 18.14
N ILE A 75 2.94 13.36 18.28
CA ILE A 75 2.24 13.32 19.59
C ILE A 75 1.57 11.96 19.75
N GLN A 76 1.51 11.50 21.00
CA GLN A 76 0.82 10.27 21.36
C GLN A 76 0.11 10.44 22.70
N ALA A 77 -1.12 9.95 22.76
CA ALA A 77 -1.87 9.78 24.00
C ALA A 77 -2.40 8.35 24.07
N ALA A 78 -2.24 7.69 25.22
CA ALA A 78 -2.76 6.34 25.44
C ALA A 78 -3.43 6.27 26.81
N TYR A 79 -4.71 5.93 26.80
CA TYR A 79 -5.50 5.74 28.02
C TYR A 79 -5.83 4.27 28.20
N ALA A 80 -5.68 3.79 29.44
CA ALA A 80 -6.00 2.42 29.78
C ALA A 80 -6.77 2.34 31.08
N LYS A 81 -7.89 1.62 31.08
CA LYS A 81 -8.69 1.35 32.27
C LYS A 81 -9.19 -0.09 32.27
N ASP A 82 -9.02 -0.72 33.41
CA ASP A 82 -9.58 -2.04 33.69
C ASP A 82 -10.77 -1.86 34.64
N PHE A 83 -11.96 -2.22 34.15
CA PHE A 83 -13.19 -2.28 34.93
C PHE A 83 -13.35 -3.72 35.48
N ARG A 84 -14.30 -3.92 36.39
CA ARG A 84 -14.57 -5.26 36.92
C ARG A 84 -14.91 -6.30 35.84
N SER A 85 -15.70 -5.92 34.86
CA SER A 85 -16.17 -6.80 33.77
C SER A 85 -15.72 -6.38 32.38
N ALA A 86 -14.89 -5.34 32.25
CA ALA A 86 -14.43 -4.85 30.96
C ALA A 86 -13.02 -4.29 31.02
N THR A 87 -12.35 -4.22 29.88
CA THR A 87 -11.11 -3.46 29.70
C THR A 87 -11.29 -2.46 28.57
N LEU A 88 -10.72 -1.28 28.70
CA LEU A 88 -10.72 -0.23 27.69
C LEU A 88 -9.30 0.28 27.48
N ARG A 89 -8.88 0.34 26.22
CA ARG A 89 -7.61 0.92 25.78
C ARG A 89 -7.92 1.87 24.64
N LEU A 90 -7.61 3.15 24.83
CA LEU A 90 -7.72 4.19 23.81
C LEU A 90 -6.32 4.65 23.44
N ASN A 91 -6.05 4.79 22.15
CA ASN A 91 -4.82 5.37 21.67
C ASN A 91 -5.14 6.43 20.64
N MET A 92 -4.44 7.54 20.73
CA MET A 92 -4.43 8.61 19.75
C MET A 92 -2.98 8.90 19.38
N ARG A 93 -2.71 8.98 18.09
CA ARG A 93 -1.41 9.39 17.57
C ARG A 93 -1.63 10.42 16.48
N GLY A 94 -0.76 11.40 16.47
CA GLY A 94 -0.71 12.37 15.40
C GLY A 94 0.72 12.69 15.05
N TYR A 95 0.98 12.96 13.79
CA TYR A 95 2.24 13.56 13.37
C TYR A 95 2.01 14.58 12.27
N TRP A 96 2.89 15.53 12.24
CA TRP A 96 3.08 16.45 11.16
C TRP A 96 4.52 16.33 10.65
N MET A 97 4.67 16.23 9.36
CA MET A 97 5.94 16.05 8.68
C MET A 97 6.06 17.02 7.52
N LYS A 98 7.25 17.55 7.35
CA LYS A 98 7.60 18.41 6.23
C LYS A 98 8.98 18.03 5.74
N ASP A 99 9.08 17.84 4.44
CA ASP A 99 10.32 17.63 3.73
C ASP A 99 10.48 18.74 2.70
N ASN A 100 11.61 19.44 2.75
CA ASN A 100 11.96 20.48 1.80
C ASN A 100 13.20 20.04 1.04
N ASP A 101 13.05 19.88 -0.25
CA ASP A 101 14.13 19.70 -1.19
C ASP A 101 14.31 21.06 -1.94
N LYS A 102 15.27 21.84 -1.49
CA LYS A 102 15.79 22.97 -2.25
C LYS A 102 16.93 22.45 -3.09
N ARG A 103 16.69 22.35 -4.37
CA ARG A 103 17.71 21.91 -5.34
C ARG A 103 18.96 22.76 -5.21
N GLY A 104 20.12 22.13 -5.38
CA GLY A 104 21.43 22.71 -5.15
C GLY A 104 21.80 23.89 -6.08
N GLN A 105 23.03 24.34 -6.02
CA GLN A 105 23.56 25.60 -6.62
C GLN A 105 23.32 25.81 -8.14
N ASN A 106 22.89 24.77 -8.88
CA ASN A 106 22.62 24.82 -10.33
C ASN A 106 21.14 24.91 -10.71
N THR A 107 20.25 25.17 -9.77
CA THR A 107 18.81 25.26 -10.03
C THR A 107 18.40 26.70 -10.26
N VAL A 108 17.42 26.88 -11.15
CA VAL A 108 16.83 28.21 -11.41
C VAL A 108 16.09 28.68 -10.15
N ASP A 109 16.27 29.95 -9.80
CA ASP A 109 15.56 30.52 -8.66
C ASP A 109 14.04 30.42 -8.89
N GLY A 110 13.33 29.83 -7.90
CA GLY A 110 11.90 29.52 -8.02
C GLY A 110 11.58 28.04 -8.24
N GLU A 111 12.56 27.18 -8.53
CA GLU A 111 12.37 25.73 -8.50
C GLU A 111 12.37 25.20 -7.06
N PHE A 112 11.44 24.27 -6.78
CA PHE A 112 11.37 23.61 -5.48
C PHE A 112 10.64 22.28 -5.56
N ARG A 113 10.89 21.42 -4.56
CA ARG A 113 10.03 20.30 -4.18
C ARG A 113 9.69 20.45 -2.70
N LYS A 114 8.43 20.23 -2.37
CA LYS A 114 7.94 20.25 -0.98
C LYS A 114 7.02 19.07 -0.79
N TYR A 115 7.27 18.31 0.25
CA TYR A 115 6.38 17.25 0.70
C TYR A 115 5.90 17.56 2.10
N GLN A 116 4.60 17.46 2.32
CA GLN A 116 3.98 17.61 3.64
C GLN A 116 3.09 16.40 3.87
N ASP A 117 3.19 15.81 5.05
CA ASP A 117 2.35 14.71 5.48
C ASP A 117 1.89 14.93 6.91
N GLN A 118 0.60 14.81 7.12
CA GLN A 118 -0.04 14.90 8.42
C GLN A 118 -0.93 13.70 8.58
N ASN A 119 -0.89 13.10 9.74
CA ASN A 119 -1.72 11.96 10.05
C ASN A 119 -2.22 12.05 11.48
N ILE A 120 -3.49 11.73 11.66
CA ILE A 120 -4.10 11.49 12.95
C ILE A 120 -4.74 10.11 12.94
N SER A 121 -4.42 9.28 13.92
CA SER A 121 -5.01 7.97 14.11
C SER A 121 -5.58 7.84 15.52
N PHE A 122 -6.73 7.22 15.59
CA PHE A 122 -7.42 6.87 16.81
C PHE A 122 -7.69 5.37 16.81
N SER A 123 -7.48 4.72 17.96
CA SER A 123 -7.92 3.35 18.13
C SER A 123 -8.50 3.14 19.53
N ALA A 124 -9.57 2.37 19.59
CA ALA A 124 -10.20 1.91 20.81
C ALA A 124 -10.27 0.38 20.77
N ASN A 125 -9.76 -0.29 21.79
CA ASN A 125 -9.84 -1.74 21.89
C ASN A 125 -10.04 -2.17 23.34
N GLY A 126 -10.61 -3.35 23.49
CA GLY A 126 -10.84 -3.92 24.81
C GLY A 126 -11.64 -5.22 24.75
N GLN A 127 -12.10 -5.63 25.90
CA GLN A 127 -12.91 -6.84 26.04
C GLN A 127 -13.97 -6.67 27.11
N TRP A 128 -15.12 -7.28 26.91
CA TRP A 128 -16.15 -7.51 27.92
C TRP A 128 -16.09 -8.96 28.41
N LYS A 129 -15.89 -9.15 29.69
CA LYS A 129 -15.92 -10.46 30.35
C LYS A 129 -17.38 -10.79 30.67
N LEU A 130 -18.00 -11.60 29.83
CA LEU A 130 -19.41 -11.97 29.96
C LEU A 130 -19.60 -13.17 30.88
N ASN A 131 -18.60 -14.07 30.91
CA ASN A 131 -18.55 -15.29 31.74
C ASN A 131 -19.84 -16.13 31.68
N ARG A 132 -20.46 -16.22 30.48
CA ARG A 132 -21.63 -17.07 30.23
C ARG A 132 -21.19 -18.44 29.72
N SER A 133 -22.05 -19.45 29.88
CA SER A 133 -21.75 -20.84 29.46
C SER A 133 -21.41 -20.98 27.98
N TRP A 134 -21.91 -20.10 27.12
CA TRP A 134 -21.72 -20.10 25.67
C TRP A 134 -20.77 -19.02 25.15
N ILE A 135 -20.41 -18.02 25.99
CA ILE A 135 -19.47 -16.95 25.62
C ILE A 135 -18.68 -16.51 26.87
N SER A 136 -17.36 -16.57 26.80
CA SER A 136 -16.48 -16.15 27.87
C SER A 136 -16.27 -14.64 27.87
N ASN A 137 -15.92 -14.09 26.72
CA ASN A 137 -15.73 -12.65 26.53
C ASN A 137 -16.03 -12.24 25.10
N LEU A 138 -16.25 -10.95 24.93
CA LEU A 138 -16.40 -10.27 23.64
C LEU A 138 -15.30 -9.23 23.51
N GLU A 139 -14.40 -9.43 22.53
CA GLU A 139 -13.36 -8.47 22.20
C GLU A 139 -13.89 -7.49 21.15
N TYR A 140 -13.55 -6.23 21.30
CA TYR A 140 -13.88 -5.19 20.33
C TYR A 140 -12.64 -4.38 19.96
N GLN A 141 -12.57 -3.95 18.72
CA GLN A 141 -11.55 -3.06 18.18
C GLN A 141 -12.20 -2.09 17.21
N LEU A 142 -11.84 -0.84 17.33
CA LEU A 142 -12.19 0.24 16.41
C LEU A 142 -10.90 0.98 16.07
N GLY A 143 -10.67 1.21 14.79
CA GLY A 143 -9.55 2.00 14.29
C GLY A 143 -10.07 3.07 13.33
N PHE A 144 -9.45 4.24 13.35
CA PHE A 144 -9.70 5.31 12.39
C PHE A 144 -8.41 6.07 12.13
N THR A 145 -8.12 6.31 10.86
CA THR A 145 -6.96 7.11 10.44
C THR A 145 -7.38 8.10 9.38
N TYR A 146 -6.95 9.34 9.52
CA TYR A 146 -7.11 10.37 8.52
C TYR A 146 -5.79 11.08 8.28
N GLY A 147 -5.42 11.20 7.00
CA GLY A 147 -4.20 11.85 6.57
C GLY A 147 -4.45 13.06 5.68
N SER A 148 -3.43 13.89 5.56
CA SER A 148 -3.34 14.96 4.57
C SER A 148 -1.92 14.96 4.01
N GLN A 149 -1.80 14.60 2.74
CA GLN A 149 -0.53 14.45 2.03
C GLN A 149 -0.50 15.46 0.89
N LYS A 150 0.52 16.28 0.83
CA LYS A 150 0.69 17.28 -0.22
C LYS A 150 2.10 17.21 -0.78
N ASN A 151 2.19 16.93 -2.06
CA ASN A 151 3.44 16.97 -2.81
C ASN A 151 3.35 18.11 -3.83
N GLU A 152 4.22 19.09 -3.73
CA GLU A 152 4.28 20.25 -4.60
C GLU A 152 5.66 20.36 -5.23
N SER A 153 5.69 20.55 -6.54
CA SER A 153 6.93 20.87 -7.25
C SER A 153 6.73 22.05 -8.18
N SER A 154 7.78 22.85 -8.33
CA SER A 154 7.92 23.91 -9.31
C SER A 154 9.16 23.60 -10.15
N THR A 155 8.98 23.44 -11.46
CA THR A 155 10.06 23.12 -12.40
C THR A 155 10.08 24.16 -13.50
N TYR A 156 11.25 24.71 -13.80
CA TYR A 156 11.44 25.66 -14.88
C TYR A 156 11.70 24.94 -16.20
N TYR A 157 10.91 25.28 -17.20
CA TYR A 157 11.11 24.81 -18.57
C TYR A 157 11.56 25.96 -19.45
N SER A 158 12.58 25.68 -20.28
CA SER A 158 13.09 26.61 -21.29
C SER A 158 13.42 25.86 -22.58
N GLY A 159 13.10 26.43 -23.71
CA GLY A 159 13.37 25.83 -25.02
C GLY A 159 12.51 26.37 -26.14
N THR A 160 12.37 25.56 -27.19
CA THR A 160 11.47 25.88 -28.31
C THR A 160 10.02 25.78 -27.84
N GLN A 161 9.20 26.70 -28.38
CA GLN A 161 7.76 26.68 -28.12
C GLN A 161 7.15 25.31 -28.53
N GLN A 162 6.54 24.64 -27.60
CA GLN A 162 5.83 23.39 -27.83
C GLN A 162 4.33 23.64 -27.98
N VAL A 163 3.66 22.76 -28.71
CA VAL A 163 2.21 22.73 -28.81
C VAL A 163 1.71 21.40 -28.27
N THR A 164 0.73 21.46 -27.42
CA THR A 164 0.18 20.27 -26.74
C THR A 164 -1.30 20.44 -26.43
N THR A 165 -1.92 19.41 -25.93
CA THR A 165 -3.27 19.46 -25.37
C THR A 165 -3.31 18.72 -24.04
N TYR A 166 -4.12 19.23 -23.11
CA TYR A 166 -4.37 18.58 -21.80
C TYR A 166 -5.87 18.39 -21.56
N THR A 167 -6.67 18.39 -22.63
CA THR A 167 -8.09 18.05 -22.52
C THR A 167 -8.28 16.60 -22.07
N ALA A 168 -9.31 16.35 -21.27
CA ALA A 168 -9.76 15.02 -20.89
C ALA A 168 -10.86 14.48 -21.84
N GLN A 169 -11.25 15.26 -22.87
CA GLN A 169 -12.27 14.89 -23.85
C GLN A 169 -11.61 14.26 -25.06
N ALA A 170 -12.24 13.21 -25.61
CA ALA A 170 -11.80 12.60 -26.84
C ALA A 170 -12.17 13.48 -28.05
N GLY A 171 -11.40 13.35 -29.13
CA GLY A 171 -11.68 14.06 -30.39
C GLY A 171 -10.63 15.10 -30.75
N GLU A 172 -10.97 15.95 -31.72
CA GLU A 172 -10.11 17.01 -32.22
C GLU A 172 -10.30 18.29 -31.43
N HIS A 173 -9.18 18.91 -31.02
CA HIS A 173 -9.18 20.12 -30.21
C HIS A 173 -8.06 21.06 -30.68
N ALA A 174 -8.27 22.36 -30.52
CA ALA A 174 -7.20 23.32 -30.74
C ALA A 174 -6.05 23.06 -29.75
N GLY A 175 -4.85 22.97 -30.27
CA GLY A 175 -3.65 22.84 -29.48
C GLY A 175 -3.30 24.14 -28.75
N VAL A 176 -2.72 23.99 -27.56
CA VAL A 176 -2.24 25.09 -26.74
C VAL A 176 -0.77 25.33 -27.04
N PHE A 177 -0.44 26.56 -27.47
CA PHE A 177 0.94 27.00 -27.67
C PHE A 177 1.53 27.39 -26.32
N LEU A 178 2.45 26.59 -25.80
CA LEU A 178 3.08 26.82 -24.51
C LEU A 178 4.05 28.02 -24.60
N PRO A 179 4.24 28.80 -23.52
CA PRO A 179 5.31 29.76 -23.46
C PRO A 179 6.68 29.09 -23.65
N PRO A 180 7.67 29.72 -24.30
CA PRO A 180 9.01 29.14 -24.46
C PRO A 180 9.77 29.02 -23.12
N HIS A 181 9.37 29.84 -22.14
CA HIS A 181 9.93 29.87 -20.79
C HIS A 181 8.82 30.01 -19.78
N TYR A 182 8.73 29.03 -18.86
CA TYR A 182 7.72 29.06 -17.79
C TYR A 182 8.09 28.15 -16.61
N PHE A 183 7.51 28.50 -15.47
CA PHE A 183 7.47 27.59 -14.32
C PHE A 183 6.20 26.75 -14.36
N SER A 184 6.36 25.44 -14.37
CA SER A 184 5.26 24.52 -14.16
C SER A 184 5.12 24.20 -12.69
N GLN A 185 3.90 24.27 -12.19
CA GLN A 185 3.57 23.87 -10.82
C GLN A 185 2.69 22.62 -10.83
N LEU A 186 3.21 21.54 -10.28
CA LEU A 186 2.48 20.30 -10.06
C LEU A 186 2.17 20.16 -8.58
N SER A 187 0.91 19.91 -8.26
CA SER A 187 0.46 19.59 -6.90
C SER A 187 -0.30 18.28 -6.89
N VAL A 188 0.10 17.38 -5.99
CA VAL A 188 -0.66 16.14 -5.69
C VAL A 188 -1.15 16.23 -4.26
N ASP A 189 -2.45 16.44 -4.11
CA ASP A 189 -3.13 16.58 -2.81
C ASP A 189 -3.92 15.31 -2.51
N GLY A 190 -3.42 14.53 -1.54
CA GLY A 190 -4.05 13.33 -1.01
C GLY A 190 -4.65 13.58 0.37
N LYS A 191 -5.85 13.05 0.60
CA LYS A 191 -6.49 12.98 1.92
C LYS A 191 -6.94 11.54 2.19
N PRO A 192 -5.96 10.63 2.43
CA PRO A 192 -6.26 9.23 2.72
C PRO A 192 -7.04 9.12 4.02
N LEU A 193 -8.02 8.23 4.01
CA LEU A 193 -8.78 7.86 5.19
C LEU A 193 -8.93 6.35 5.24
N SER A 194 -8.88 5.79 6.43
CA SER A 194 -9.18 4.39 6.69
C SER A 194 -9.90 4.24 8.01
N GLY A 195 -10.77 3.24 8.08
CA GLY A 195 -11.47 2.87 9.30
C GLY A 195 -11.63 1.36 9.37
N ASP A 196 -11.54 0.80 10.57
CA ASP A 196 -11.78 -0.61 10.83
C ASP A 196 -12.59 -0.82 12.10
N VAL A 197 -13.44 -1.83 12.07
CA VAL A 197 -14.21 -2.29 13.22
C VAL A 197 -14.13 -3.79 13.28
N SER A 198 -13.76 -4.35 14.41
CA SER A 198 -13.84 -5.79 14.63
C SER A 198 -14.50 -6.16 15.95
N LEU A 199 -15.24 -7.25 15.93
CA LEU A 199 -15.91 -7.84 17.06
C LEU A 199 -15.62 -9.32 17.09
N THR A 200 -15.09 -9.84 18.21
CA THR A 200 -14.73 -11.27 18.34
C THR A 200 -15.33 -11.84 19.62
N ALA A 201 -16.21 -12.81 19.46
CA ALA A 201 -16.75 -13.61 20.53
C ALA A 201 -15.82 -14.80 20.82
N ASN A 202 -15.43 -14.94 22.07
CA ASN A 202 -14.55 -16.00 22.55
C ASN A 202 -15.33 -16.94 23.48
N HIS A 203 -15.25 -18.22 23.22
CA HIS A 203 -15.74 -19.26 24.12
C HIS A 203 -14.58 -20.17 24.53
N ARG A 204 -14.25 -20.17 25.81
CA ARG A 204 -13.20 -21.01 26.38
C ARG A 204 -13.81 -22.02 27.33
N LYS A 205 -13.56 -23.29 27.10
CA LYS A 205 -14.03 -24.40 27.92
C LYS A 205 -12.88 -25.35 28.23
N THR A 206 -12.70 -25.64 29.50
CA THR A 206 -11.77 -26.67 29.97
C THR A 206 -12.59 -27.87 30.42
N MET A 207 -12.26 -29.06 29.96
CA MET A 207 -12.92 -30.31 30.28
C MET A 207 -11.91 -31.21 31.02
N GLY A 208 -12.03 -31.31 32.33
CA GLY A 208 -11.01 -31.88 33.18
C GLY A 208 -9.68 -31.11 33.11
N GLU A 209 -8.57 -31.77 33.47
CA GLU A 209 -7.22 -31.20 33.44
C GLU A 209 -6.56 -31.33 32.07
N ASN A 210 -7.09 -32.20 31.22
CA ASN A 210 -6.42 -32.65 30.01
C ASN A 210 -6.89 -31.97 28.73
N ILE A 211 -8.11 -31.44 28.70
CA ILE A 211 -8.69 -30.88 27.47
C ILE A 211 -9.02 -29.41 27.66
N SER A 212 -8.49 -28.57 26.78
CA SER A 212 -8.85 -27.16 26.70
C SER A 212 -9.27 -26.83 25.28
N ASN A 213 -10.41 -26.18 25.15
CA ASN A 213 -10.96 -25.75 23.87
C ASN A 213 -11.21 -24.25 23.90
N HIS A 214 -10.76 -23.55 22.89
CA HIS A 214 -10.97 -22.11 22.70
C HIS A 214 -11.53 -21.87 21.30
N PHE A 215 -12.80 -21.57 21.24
CA PHE A 215 -13.50 -21.23 20.01
C PHE A 215 -13.64 -19.70 19.89
N GLN A 216 -13.40 -19.18 18.69
CA GLN A 216 -13.51 -17.76 18.36
C GLN A 216 -14.40 -17.60 17.13
N LEU A 217 -15.33 -16.64 17.19
CA LEU A 217 -16.13 -16.20 16.05
C LEU A 217 -15.98 -14.68 15.94
N GLY A 218 -15.62 -14.19 14.78
CA GLY A 218 -15.39 -12.76 14.61
C GLY A 218 -15.96 -12.19 13.33
N LEU A 219 -16.32 -10.91 13.42
CA LEU A 219 -16.72 -10.04 12.31
C LEU A 219 -15.74 -8.89 12.21
N HIS A 220 -15.43 -8.48 10.99
CA HIS A 220 -14.54 -7.37 10.72
C HIS A 220 -15.03 -6.58 9.49
N ALA A 221 -15.08 -5.27 9.61
CA ALA A 221 -15.41 -4.35 8.53
C ALA A 221 -14.29 -3.31 8.41
N GLU A 222 -13.89 -3.04 7.18
CA GLU A 222 -12.89 -2.04 6.83
C GLU A 222 -13.45 -1.08 5.79
N VAL A 223 -13.01 0.16 5.84
CA VAL A 223 -13.24 1.17 4.80
C VAL A 223 -11.93 1.90 4.52
N GLU A 224 -11.64 2.12 3.25
CA GLU A 224 -10.49 2.92 2.84
C GLU A 224 -10.83 3.82 1.65
N GLY A 225 -10.12 4.91 1.51
CA GLY A 225 -10.28 5.84 0.39
C GLY A 225 -9.40 7.06 0.47
N ASN A 226 -9.62 7.95 -0.49
CA ASN A 226 -8.91 9.22 -0.56
C ASN A 226 -9.88 10.35 -0.96
N ARG A 227 -9.88 11.45 -0.22
CA ARG A 227 -10.76 12.60 -0.44
C ARG A 227 -9.99 13.87 -0.83
N GLY A 228 -8.75 13.71 -1.29
CA GLY A 228 -7.90 14.80 -1.77
C GLY A 228 -8.34 15.34 -3.13
N LYS A 229 -7.77 16.48 -3.48
CA LYS A 229 -7.96 17.10 -4.81
C LYS A 229 -7.25 16.30 -5.91
N GLY A 230 -6.28 15.45 -5.53
CA GLY A 230 -5.51 14.62 -6.46
C GLY A 230 -4.47 15.40 -7.24
N ILE A 231 -4.32 15.08 -8.52
CA ILE A 231 -3.32 15.67 -9.41
C ILE A 231 -3.88 16.98 -9.97
N CYS A 232 -3.17 18.08 -9.73
CA CYS A 232 -3.53 19.43 -10.17
C CYS A 232 -2.34 20.15 -10.78
N PHE A 233 -2.51 20.76 -11.94
CA PHE A 233 -1.56 21.65 -12.60
C PHE A 233 -2.31 22.62 -13.53
N ASP A 234 -1.62 23.68 -13.96
CA ASP A 234 -2.15 24.61 -14.95
C ASP A 234 -1.96 24.02 -16.37
N PRO A 235 -3.04 23.75 -17.13
CA PRO A 235 -2.93 23.25 -18.50
C PRO A 235 -2.19 24.17 -19.47
N LEU A 236 -2.08 25.46 -19.16
CA LEU A 236 -1.32 26.44 -19.95
C LEU A 236 0.17 26.47 -19.58
N ARG A 237 0.54 25.83 -18.48
CA ARG A 237 1.93 25.68 -17.98
C ARG A 237 2.15 24.30 -17.41
N PRO A 238 1.93 23.26 -18.21
CA PRO A 238 1.91 21.88 -17.73
C PRO A 238 3.32 21.37 -17.40
N PRO A 239 3.42 20.33 -16.56
CA PRO A 239 4.67 19.60 -16.39
C PRO A 239 4.92 18.71 -17.61
N LEU A 240 5.98 18.97 -18.38
CA LEU A 240 6.29 18.25 -19.61
C LEU A 240 6.69 16.78 -19.38
N GLU A 241 7.12 16.44 -18.17
CA GLU A 241 7.51 15.08 -17.81
C GLU A 241 6.32 14.11 -17.73
N ILE A 242 5.08 14.62 -17.63
CA ILE A 242 3.87 13.83 -17.46
C ILE A 242 2.83 14.06 -18.56
N LEU A 243 3.26 14.15 -19.81
CA LEU A 243 2.43 14.49 -20.98
C LEU A 243 1.13 13.68 -21.12
N ARG A 244 1.12 12.42 -20.63
CA ARG A 244 -0.04 11.52 -20.71
C ARG A 244 -0.97 11.59 -19.50
N VAL A 245 -0.65 12.42 -18.50
CA VAL A 245 -1.45 12.57 -17.28
C VAL A 245 -2.37 13.77 -17.43
N ARG A 246 -3.57 13.65 -16.90
CA ARG A 246 -4.55 14.74 -16.77
C ARG A 246 -4.80 15.02 -15.30
N THR A 247 -5.38 16.19 -15.02
CA THR A 247 -5.86 16.49 -13.68
C THR A 247 -6.92 15.46 -13.27
N ARG A 248 -6.81 14.92 -12.05
CA ARG A 248 -7.75 13.95 -11.52
C ARG A 248 -8.02 14.17 -10.05
N SER A 249 -9.28 14.29 -9.68
CA SER A 249 -9.70 14.37 -8.28
C SER A 249 -9.79 12.96 -7.66
N TYR A 250 -9.13 12.77 -6.50
CA TYR A 250 -9.27 11.52 -5.75
C TYR A 250 -10.65 11.38 -5.08
N ARG A 251 -11.42 12.48 -4.95
CA ARG A 251 -12.79 12.45 -4.43
C ARG A 251 -13.75 11.69 -5.33
N ASP A 252 -13.43 11.59 -6.63
CA ASP A 252 -14.26 10.90 -7.62
C ASP A 252 -14.10 9.38 -7.53
N ILE A 253 -13.10 8.91 -6.76
CA ILE A 253 -12.88 7.50 -6.50
C ILE A 253 -13.75 7.08 -5.32
N PRO A 254 -14.64 6.07 -5.48
CA PRO A 254 -15.47 5.57 -4.40
C PRO A 254 -14.65 5.03 -3.23
N LEU A 255 -15.23 5.05 -2.03
CA LEU A 255 -14.65 4.35 -0.89
C LEU A 255 -14.71 2.84 -1.12
N LEU A 256 -13.67 2.15 -0.71
CA LEU A 256 -13.57 0.70 -0.75
C LEU A 256 -13.98 0.14 0.61
N TYR A 257 -15.03 -0.67 0.62
CA TYR A 257 -15.49 -1.40 1.80
C TYR A 257 -15.05 -2.84 1.71
N LYS A 258 -14.69 -3.44 2.83
CA LYS A 258 -14.30 -4.84 2.94
C LYS A 258 -14.95 -5.44 4.18
N TYR A 259 -15.65 -6.54 4.02
CA TYR A 259 -16.30 -7.25 5.12
C TYR A 259 -15.70 -8.63 5.26
N SER A 260 -15.51 -9.07 6.50
CA SER A 260 -14.99 -10.39 6.77
C SER A 260 -15.66 -11.03 7.97
N ALA A 261 -15.81 -12.33 7.91
CA ALA A 261 -16.21 -13.15 9.04
C ALA A 261 -15.21 -14.31 9.21
N PHE A 262 -14.90 -14.69 10.42
CA PHE A 262 -14.03 -15.84 10.67
C PHE A 262 -14.52 -16.69 11.83
N ALA A 263 -14.23 -17.97 11.75
CA ALA A 263 -14.36 -18.91 12.84
C ALA A 263 -13.03 -19.64 13.03
N GLU A 264 -12.60 -19.80 14.26
CA GLU A 264 -11.36 -20.48 14.60
C GLU A 264 -11.53 -21.28 15.87
N ASN A 265 -10.99 -22.48 15.91
CA ASN A 265 -10.94 -23.32 17.09
C ASN A 265 -9.50 -23.68 17.42
N HIS A 266 -9.11 -23.50 18.66
CA HIS A 266 -7.85 -23.95 19.24
C HIS A 266 -8.12 -25.00 20.30
N PHE A 267 -7.79 -26.24 19.97
CA PHE A 267 -7.98 -27.43 20.79
C PHE A 267 -6.63 -27.87 21.34
N ILE A 268 -6.56 -28.12 22.66
CA ILE A 268 -5.37 -28.58 23.36
C ILE A 268 -5.74 -29.86 24.10
N LEU A 269 -5.00 -30.94 23.82
CA LEU A 269 -5.08 -32.21 24.50
C LEU A 269 -3.75 -32.52 25.20
N ARG A 270 -3.82 -32.83 26.50
CA ARG A 270 -2.67 -33.27 27.31
C ARG A 270 -2.87 -34.71 27.70
N TYR A 271 -1.85 -35.52 27.47
CA TYR A 271 -1.88 -36.96 27.86
C TYR A 271 -0.48 -37.41 28.29
N GLY A 272 -0.36 -37.77 29.55
CA GLY A 272 0.94 -38.03 30.18
C GLY A 272 1.86 -36.79 30.09
N LYS A 273 3.02 -36.96 29.44
CA LYS A 273 4.01 -35.92 29.22
C LYS A 273 3.90 -35.27 27.83
N MET A 274 2.89 -35.65 27.05
CA MET A 274 2.67 -35.19 25.68
C MET A 274 1.55 -34.15 25.64
N ARG A 275 1.63 -33.26 24.64
CA ARG A 275 0.60 -32.25 24.38
C ARG A 275 0.40 -32.09 22.90
N THR A 276 -0.84 -32.24 22.47
CA THR A 276 -1.28 -31.97 21.09
C THR A 276 -2.06 -30.69 21.07
N GLU A 277 -1.71 -29.79 20.17
CA GLU A 277 -2.45 -28.56 19.91
C GLU A 277 -2.87 -28.52 18.44
N VAL A 278 -4.16 -28.32 18.22
CA VAL A 278 -4.74 -28.14 16.87
C VAL A 278 -5.42 -26.78 16.82
N GLN A 279 -4.99 -25.94 15.90
CA GLN A 279 -5.64 -24.68 15.60
C GLN A 279 -6.16 -24.73 14.17
N ALA A 280 -7.47 -24.75 13.99
CA ALA A 280 -8.12 -24.78 12.69
C ALA A 280 -9.10 -23.61 12.58
N GLY A 281 -9.13 -22.98 11.43
CA GLY A 281 -10.03 -21.86 11.21
C GLY A 281 -10.26 -21.55 9.74
N VAL A 282 -11.32 -20.82 9.51
CA VAL A 282 -11.70 -20.35 8.18
C VAL A 282 -12.07 -18.87 8.27
N ARG A 283 -11.68 -18.11 7.26
CA ARG A 283 -12.07 -16.72 7.05
C ARG A 283 -12.78 -16.58 5.72
N PHE A 284 -13.91 -15.91 5.74
CA PHE A 284 -14.61 -15.42 4.57
C PHE A 284 -14.33 -13.91 4.46
N THR A 285 -14.00 -13.44 3.27
CA THR A 285 -13.83 -12.00 3.00
C THR A 285 -14.59 -11.64 1.74
N GLN A 286 -15.32 -10.53 1.78
CA GLN A 286 -16.08 -9.98 0.66
C GLN A 286 -15.75 -8.51 0.44
N LEU A 287 -15.56 -8.16 -0.83
CA LEU A 287 -15.41 -6.82 -1.35
C LEU A 287 -16.69 -6.45 -2.11
N PRO A 288 -17.62 -5.63 -1.57
CA PRO A 288 -18.88 -5.32 -2.22
C PRO A 288 -18.67 -4.34 -3.39
N THR A 289 -18.14 -4.86 -4.49
CA THR A 289 -17.94 -4.12 -5.73
C THR A 289 -18.50 -4.90 -6.92
N GLN A 290 -19.11 -4.19 -7.86
CA GLN A 290 -19.57 -4.77 -9.13
C GLN A 290 -18.45 -4.80 -10.18
N ARG A 291 -17.30 -4.23 -9.88
CA ARG A 291 -16.17 -4.17 -10.82
C ARG A 291 -15.45 -5.49 -10.99
N LEU A 292 -15.59 -6.43 -10.09
CA LEU A 292 -14.96 -7.75 -10.14
C LEU A 292 -16.01 -8.84 -10.30
N GLN A 293 -15.74 -9.83 -11.14
CA GLN A 293 -16.57 -11.02 -11.27
C GLN A 293 -16.51 -11.90 -10.01
N ARG A 294 -15.33 -11.95 -9.37
CA ARG A 294 -15.12 -12.67 -8.10
C ARG A 294 -14.61 -11.68 -7.08
N ASN A 295 -15.45 -11.32 -6.14
CA ASN A 295 -15.21 -10.30 -5.13
C ASN A 295 -15.20 -10.87 -3.70
N SER A 296 -15.10 -12.20 -3.56
CA SER A 296 -15.07 -12.87 -2.26
C SER A 296 -14.04 -14.00 -2.23
N SER A 297 -13.56 -14.32 -1.03
CA SER A 297 -12.61 -15.40 -0.79
C SER A 297 -12.97 -16.21 0.46
N VAL A 298 -12.48 -17.45 0.49
CA VAL A 298 -12.51 -18.33 1.66
C VAL A 298 -11.10 -18.82 1.94
N ASP A 299 -10.60 -18.56 3.14
CA ASP A 299 -9.23 -18.79 3.57
C ASP A 299 -9.18 -19.81 4.74
N PRO A 300 -9.13 -21.13 4.45
CA PRO A 300 -8.93 -22.14 5.49
C PRO A 300 -7.47 -22.17 5.94
N ARG A 301 -7.26 -22.45 7.24
CA ARG A 301 -5.93 -22.58 7.86
C ARG A 301 -5.98 -23.65 8.95
N ILE A 302 -4.92 -24.43 9.03
CA ILE A 302 -4.75 -25.43 10.09
C ILE A 302 -3.29 -25.44 10.55
N ASN A 303 -3.10 -25.44 11.85
CA ASN A 303 -1.80 -25.64 12.49
C ASN A 303 -1.94 -26.79 13.49
N LEU A 304 -0.98 -27.69 13.46
CA LEU A 304 -0.82 -28.80 14.39
C LEU A 304 0.52 -28.66 15.10
N SER A 305 0.53 -28.75 16.40
CA SER A 305 1.76 -28.82 17.20
C SER A 305 1.68 -30.04 18.12
N GLN A 306 2.66 -30.90 17.99
CA GLN A 306 2.82 -32.09 18.85
C GLN A 306 4.08 -31.93 19.69
N ILE A 307 3.90 -31.84 21.01
CA ILE A 307 4.98 -31.87 21.98
C ILE A 307 5.08 -33.29 22.50
N PHE A 308 6.20 -33.94 22.21
CA PHE A 308 6.47 -35.33 22.63
C PHE A 308 7.19 -35.36 23.97
N ILE A 309 8.06 -34.40 24.22
CA ILE A 309 8.89 -34.31 25.42
C ILE A 309 8.81 -32.87 25.92
N ASP A 310 8.47 -32.74 27.20
CA ASP A 310 8.54 -31.48 27.94
C ASP A 310 8.91 -31.82 29.38
N ARG A 311 10.21 -31.68 29.71
CA ARG A 311 10.80 -32.09 30.99
C ARG A 311 11.54 -30.91 31.61
N ALA A 312 11.97 -31.05 32.85
CA ALA A 312 12.80 -30.08 33.51
C ALA A 312 14.10 -29.82 32.72
N ASP A 313 14.66 -28.63 32.87
CA ASP A 313 15.81 -28.15 32.09
C ASP A 313 17.13 -28.92 32.34
N ASP A 314 17.22 -29.67 33.42
CA ASP A 314 18.34 -30.53 33.78
C ASP A 314 18.43 -31.84 32.99
N ALA A 315 17.35 -32.23 32.31
CA ALA A 315 17.35 -33.40 31.46
C ALA A 315 18.17 -33.17 30.18
N PHE A 316 18.94 -34.21 29.75
CA PHE A 316 19.72 -34.12 28.51
C PHE A 316 18.87 -33.67 27.30
N LEU A 317 17.71 -34.30 27.09
CA LEU A 317 16.69 -33.87 26.14
C LEU A 317 15.48 -33.35 26.94
N SER A 318 15.38 -32.06 27.10
CA SER A 318 14.33 -31.45 27.91
C SER A 318 13.09 -31.10 27.08
N ARG A 319 13.23 -30.84 25.76
CA ARG A 319 12.09 -30.56 24.88
C ARG A 319 12.25 -31.19 23.50
N PHE A 320 11.14 -31.76 22.98
CA PHE A 320 11.03 -32.16 21.59
C PHE A 320 9.61 -31.92 21.10
N SER A 321 9.46 -31.16 20.03
CA SER A 321 8.16 -30.89 19.41
C SER A 321 8.27 -30.73 17.89
N VAL A 322 7.17 -31.09 17.22
CA VAL A 322 6.99 -30.95 15.77
C VAL A 322 5.77 -30.08 15.52
N ARG A 323 5.89 -29.17 14.54
CA ARG A 323 4.82 -28.28 14.11
C ARG A 323 4.55 -28.48 12.62
N LEU A 324 3.28 -28.49 12.25
CA LEU A 324 2.81 -28.52 10.87
C LEU A 324 1.85 -27.35 10.67
N GLY A 325 1.99 -26.63 9.59
CA GLY A 325 1.11 -25.54 9.22
C GLY A 325 0.70 -25.63 7.76
N TRP A 326 -0.57 -25.38 7.49
CA TRP A 326 -1.09 -25.24 6.13
C TRP A 326 -2.17 -24.17 6.08
N GLY A 327 -2.20 -23.39 4.99
CA GLY A 327 -3.25 -22.41 4.80
C GLY A 327 -3.31 -21.83 3.40
N LEU A 328 -4.49 -21.31 3.09
CA LEU A 328 -4.75 -20.48 1.92
C LEU A 328 -4.96 -19.02 2.36
N MET A 329 -4.43 -18.09 1.60
CA MET A 329 -4.55 -16.66 1.86
C MET A 329 -4.79 -15.92 0.56
N HIS A 330 -5.94 -15.23 0.44
CA HIS A 330 -6.22 -14.38 -0.69
C HIS A 330 -5.87 -12.93 -0.37
N LYS A 331 -5.48 -12.18 -1.44
CA LYS A 331 -5.23 -10.75 -1.38
C LYS A 331 -6.33 -9.99 -2.14
N MET A 332 -6.96 -9.04 -1.48
CA MET A 332 -7.93 -8.17 -2.13
C MET A 332 -7.23 -7.10 -2.98
N PRO A 333 -7.81 -6.66 -4.10
CA PRO A 333 -7.25 -5.58 -4.90
C PRO A 333 -7.37 -4.24 -4.18
N VAL A 334 -6.39 -3.39 -4.42
CA VAL A 334 -6.39 -2.01 -3.94
C VAL A 334 -7.19 -1.10 -4.86
N LEU A 335 -7.56 0.09 -4.38
CA LEU A 335 -8.32 1.08 -5.16
C LEU A 335 -7.69 1.40 -6.52
N ALA A 336 -6.36 1.48 -6.61
CA ALA A 336 -5.65 1.74 -7.86
C ALA A 336 -5.90 0.69 -8.95
N TYR A 337 -6.11 -0.58 -8.58
CA TYR A 337 -6.46 -1.64 -9.53
C TYR A 337 -7.94 -1.63 -9.92
N LEU A 338 -8.81 -1.19 -9.02
CA LEU A 338 -10.25 -1.11 -9.28
C LEU A 338 -10.64 0.16 -10.04
N TYR A 339 -9.91 1.24 -9.82
CA TYR A 339 -10.16 2.57 -10.40
C TYR A 339 -8.88 3.16 -10.97
N PRO A 340 -8.23 2.49 -11.97
CA PRO A 340 -7.04 3.03 -12.60
C PRO A 340 -7.34 4.35 -13.31
N ASP A 341 -6.29 5.13 -13.57
CA ASP A 341 -6.41 6.35 -14.38
C ASP A 341 -6.69 5.99 -15.84
N LYS A 342 -7.45 6.84 -16.53
CA LYS A 342 -7.56 6.77 -17.98
C LYS A 342 -6.21 7.10 -18.61
N SER A 343 -5.94 6.56 -19.78
CA SER A 343 -4.77 6.92 -20.56
C SER A 343 -5.18 7.82 -21.72
N TYR A 344 -4.32 8.76 -22.04
CA TYR A 344 -4.53 9.76 -23.08
C TYR A 344 -3.40 9.65 -24.09
N THR A 345 -3.75 9.65 -25.38
CA THR A 345 -2.79 9.68 -26.49
C THR A 345 -3.15 10.84 -27.40
N ASP A 346 -2.26 11.82 -27.48
CA ASP A 346 -2.46 13.03 -28.25
C ASP A 346 -1.65 12.96 -29.54
N MET A 347 -2.32 13.17 -30.68
CA MET A 347 -1.73 13.14 -32.01
C MET A 347 -1.91 14.49 -32.69
N ASN A 348 -0.86 14.97 -33.33
CA ASN A 348 -0.97 16.19 -34.14
C ASN A 348 -1.70 15.85 -35.45
N CYS A 349 -2.80 16.55 -35.72
CA CYS A 349 -3.65 16.40 -36.89
C CYS A 349 -3.38 17.44 -37.97
N PHE A 350 -3.03 18.65 -37.55
CA PHE A 350 -2.82 19.80 -38.42
C PHE A 350 -1.95 20.84 -37.71
N THR A 351 -1.11 21.52 -38.50
CA THR A 351 -0.36 22.70 -38.02
C THR A 351 -0.25 23.73 -39.14
N TYR A 352 -0.73 24.93 -38.86
CA TYR A 352 -0.58 26.09 -39.66
C TYR A 352 0.10 27.19 -38.86
N ASN A 353 1.08 27.87 -39.47
CA ASN A 353 1.79 28.96 -38.84
C ASN A 353 2.14 30.01 -39.88
N ASP A 354 1.44 31.12 -39.88
CA ASP A 354 1.72 32.30 -40.67
C ASP A 354 2.20 33.44 -39.75
N ALA A 355 3.50 33.57 -39.63
CA ALA A 355 4.13 34.59 -38.78
C ALA A 355 3.91 36.03 -39.29
N GLU A 356 3.71 36.22 -40.60
CA GLU A 356 3.51 37.53 -41.21
C GLU A 356 2.13 38.09 -40.81
N ASN A 357 1.12 37.25 -40.79
CA ASN A 357 -0.25 37.64 -40.42
C ASN A 357 -0.61 37.28 -38.96
N ASN A 358 0.37 36.83 -38.18
CA ASN A 358 0.19 36.37 -36.78
C ASN A 358 -0.91 35.33 -36.60
N GLN A 359 -1.06 34.42 -37.55
CA GLN A 359 -2.07 33.41 -37.57
C GLN A 359 -1.45 32.05 -37.26
N ARG A 360 -2.00 31.34 -36.29
CA ARG A 360 -1.51 30.02 -35.86
C ARG A 360 -2.68 29.13 -35.50
N LEU A 361 -2.70 27.95 -36.08
CA LEU A 361 -3.63 26.89 -35.68
C LEU A 361 -2.87 25.55 -35.62
N THR A 362 -2.96 24.88 -34.50
CA THR A 362 -2.58 23.47 -34.39
C THR A 362 -3.78 22.71 -33.89
N VAL A 363 -4.11 21.61 -34.55
CA VAL A 363 -5.20 20.74 -34.13
C VAL A 363 -4.60 19.42 -33.66
N MET A 364 -5.00 19.02 -32.48
CA MET A 364 -4.59 17.80 -31.80
C MET A 364 -5.79 16.86 -31.68
N HIS A 365 -5.60 15.59 -31.97
CA HIS A 365 -6.58 14.56 -31.67
C HIS A 365 -6.22 13.87 -30.36
N THR A 366 -7.10 13.94 -29.38
CA THR A 366 -6.95 13.21 -28.12
C THR A 366 -7.75 11.91 -28.19
N PHE A 367 -7.06 10.79 -28.13
CA PHE A 367 -7.67 9.48 -27.91
C PHE A 367 -7.65 9.15 -26.42
N VAL A 368 -8.82 8.78 -25.89
CA VAL A 368 -9.01 8.45 -24.49
C VAL A 368 -9.37 6.97 -24.38
N THR A 369 -8.53 6.19 -23.71
CA THR A 369 -8.88 4.82 -23.38
C THR A 369 -9.34 4.70 -21.94
N ASP A 370 -10.43 3.96 -21.72
CA ASP A 370 -10.93 3.53 -20.41
C ASP A 370 -10.77 2.02 -20.18
N ARG A 371 -10.07 1.33 -21.10
CA ARG A 371 -9.70 -0.09 -21.00
C ARG A 371 -8.61 -0.36 -19.95
N ASN A 372 -8.15 0.64 -19.25
CA ASN A 372 -7.23 0.50 -18.13
C ASN A 372 -7.79 -0.39 -17.03
N PHE A 373 -9.12 -0.45 -16.87
CA PHE A 373 -9.76 -1.33 -15.92
C PHE A 373 -9.94 -2.75 -16.48
N ASN A 374 -9.58 -3.76 -15.65
CA ASN A 374 -9.75 -5.18 -15.98
C ASN A 374 -10.78 -5.83 -15.05
N SER A 375 -11.99 -6.09 -15.56
CA SER A 375 -13.06 -6.75 -14.81
C SER A 375 -12.80 -8.25 -14.54
N ASN A 376 -11.85 -8.85 -15.27
CA ASN A 376 -11.50 -10.26 -15.16
C ASN A 376 -10.40 -10.53 -14.12
N LEU A 377 -10.00 -9.52 -13.35
CA LEU A 377 -9.04 -9.71 -12.27
C LEU A 377 -9.51 -10.78 -11.29
N ARG A 378 -8.62 -11.73 -11.02
CA ARG A 378 -8.81 -12.78 -10.03
C ARG A 378 -8.09 -12.41 -8.75
N LEU A 379 -8.62 -12.85 -7.62
CA LEU A 379 -7.92 -12.66 -6.35
C LEU A 379 -6.65 -13.52 -6.32
N PRO A 380 -5.47 -12.94 -6.05
CA PRO A 380 -4.27 -13.71 -5.78
C PRO A 380 -4.49 -14.65 -4.62
N VAL A 381 -3.98 -15.86 -4.73
CA VAL A 381 -4.01 -16.85 -3.65
C VAL A 381 -2.60 -17.35 -3.35
N ASN A 382 -2.20 -17.23 -2.10
CA ASN A 382 -0.96 -17.82 -1.58
C ASN A 382 -1.30 -19.06 -0.78
N GLN A 383 -0.79 -20.21 -1.21
CA GLN A 383 -0.82 -21.47 -0.47
C GLN A 383 0.48 -21.63 0.27
N LYS A 384 0.40 -21.79 1.58
CA LYS A 384 1.57 -21.97 2.45
C LYS A 384 1.52 -23.30 3.17
N PHE A 385 2.67 -23.98 3.22
CA PHE A 385 2.91 -25.17 4.00
C PHE A 385 4.20 -25.03 4.80
N GLU A 386 4.18 -25.44 6.06
CA GLU A 386 5.33 -25.33 6.97
C GLU A 386 5.47 -26.61 7.78
N ILE A 387 6.72 -27.04 8.01
CA ILE A 387 7.11 -28.05 8.99
C ILE A 387 8.20 -27.46 9.88
N GLY A 388 7.96 -27.47 11.18
CA GLY A 388 8.94 -26.99 12.16
C GLY A 388 9.28 -28.08 13.18
N VAL A 389 10.55 -28.13 13.55
CA VAL A 389 11.05 -29.02 14.63
C VAL A 389 11.74 -28.15 15.66
N ASN A 390 11.35 -28.31 16.91
CA ASN A 390 12.00 -27.66 18.04
C ASN A 390 12.50 -28.72 19.02
N PHE A 391 13.75 -28.61 19.40
CA PHE A 391 14.33 -29.47 20.42
C PHE A 391 15.27 -28.69 21.34
N ARG A 392 15.41 -29.18 22.59
CA ARG A 392 16.30 -28.59 23.59
C ARG A 392 17.16 -29.68 24.20
N ILE A 393 18.47 -29.56 24.02
CA ILE A 393 19.49 -30.50 24.47
C ILE A 393 20.53 -29.78 25.30
N GLY A 394 20.79 -30.23 26.53
CA GLY A 394 21.83 -29.63 27.39
C GLY A 394 21.65 -28.12 27.62
N GLY A 395 20.41 -27.63 27.64
CA GLY A 395 20.08 -26.20 27.79
C GLY A 395 20.14 -25.38 26.50
N VAL A 396 20.60 -25.94 25.37
CA VAL A 396 20.61 -25.30 24.06
C VAL A 396 19.33 -25.64 23.31
N THR A 397 18.60 -24.63 22.89
CA THR A 397 17.38 -24.79 22.06
C THR A 397 17.77 -24.67 20.59
N ALA A 398 17.27 -25.57 19.75
CA ALA A 398 17.30 -25.44 18.32
C ALA A 398 15.87 -25.46 17.76
N ASP A 399 15.58 -24.52 16.89
CA ASP A 399 14.33 -24.41 16.15
C ASP A 399 14.68 -24.40 14.65
N VAL A 400 14.10 -25.31 13.89
CA VAL A 400 14.32 -25.43 12.44
C VAL A 400 12.96 -25.50 11.78
N VAL A 401 12.73 -24.64 10.79
CA VAL A 401 11.48 -24.58 10.05
C VAL A 401 11.78 -24.66 8.56
N TRP A 402 11.18 -25.60 7.88
CA TRP A 402 11.09 -25.63 6.43
C TRP A 402 9.72 -25.15 6.01
N PHE A 403 9.68 -24.35 4.95
CA PHE A 403 8.42 -23.86 4.39
C PHE A 403 8.44 -23.89 2.86
N LYS A 404 7.23 -24.00 2.30
CA LYS A 404 6.96 -23.83 0.88
C LYS A 404 5.72 -22.96 0.70
N GLU A 405 5.83 -21.96 -0.16
CA GLU A 405 4.75 -21.06 -0.54
C GLU A 405 4.57 -21.07 -2.05
N HIS A 406 3.31 -20.99 -2.49
CA HIS A 406 2.96 -20.90 -3.89
C HIS A 406 1.90 -19.80 -4.09
N LEU A 407 2.31 -18.67 -4.65
CA LEU A 407 1.43 -17.57 -5.04
C LEU A 407 0.97 -17.77 -6.47
N LYS A 408 -0.34 -17.76 -6.69
CA LYS A 408 -1.00 -17.76 -8.01
C LYS A 408 -1.80 -16.50 -8.22
N ASN A 409 -1.95 -16.10 -9.49
CA ASN A 409 -2.72 -14.93 -9.91
C ASN A 409 -2.25 -13.61 -9.24
N GLY A 410 -0.97 -13.49 -8.90
CA GLY A 410 -0.43 -12.26 -8.33
C GLY A 410 -0.67 -11.06 -9.24
N TYR A 411 -0.97 -9.91 -8.65
CA TYR A 411 -1.22 -8.69 -9.41
C TYR A 411 0.07 -8.13 -10.00
N CYS A 412 -0.04 -7.68 -11.24
CA CYS A 412 0.96 -6.88 -11.93
C CYS A 412 0.26 -5.81 -12.77
N THR A 413 1.02 -4.88 -13.31
CA THR A 413 0.54 -3.92 -14.29
C THR A 413 1.24 -4.20 -15.60
N SER A 414 0.47 -4.36 -16.69
CA SER A 414 0.99 -4.57 -18.03
C SER A 414 0.65 -3.40 -18.92
N GLN A 415 1.57 -3.09 -19.83
CA GLN A 415 1.31 -2.16 -20.91
C GLN A 415 0.59 -2.90 -22.03
N LEU A 416 -0.60 -2.44 -22.36
CA LEU A 416 -1.41 -2.94 -23.47
C LEU A 416 -1.53 -1.87 -24.55
N ALA A 417 -2.02 -2.24 -25.72
CA ALA A 417 -2.22 -1.34 -26.84
C ALA A 417 -3.58 -1.59 -27.50
N GLU A 418 -4.20 -0.53 -27.98
CA GLU A 418 -5.39 -0.62 -28.82
C GLU A 418 -5.26 0.29 -30.05
N PRO A 419 -5.74 -0.15 -31.22
CA PRO A 419 -5.68 0.67 -32.42
C PRO A 419 -6.72 1.78 -32.37
N PHE A 420 -6.38 2.93 -32.87
CA PHE A 420 -7.32 4.03 -33.12
C PHE A 420 -6.93 4.77 -34.39
N SER A 421 -7.90 5.47 -34.99
CA SER A 421 -7.69 6.24 -36.21
C SER A 421 -7.97 7.70 -35.93
N TYR A 422 -7.20 8.55 -36.58
CA TYR A 422 -7.34 10.01 -36.50
C TYR A 422 -7.15 10.63 -37.88
N ARG A 423 -7.73 11.81 -38.10
CA ARG A 423 -7.57 12.56 -39.34
C ARG A 423 -6.24 13.30 -39.34
N ARG A 424 -5.51 13.21 -40.45
CA ARG A 424 -4.34 14.03 -40.69
C ARG A 424 -4.60 14.90 -41.90
N TYR A 425 -4.80 16.18 -41.65
CA TYR A 425 -5.15 17.15 -42.67
C TYR A 425 -3.97 17.54 -43.54
N SER A 426 -4.25 17.91 -44.79
CA SER A 426 -3.24 18.42 -45.70
C SER A 426 -2.69 19.75 -45.21
N PRO A 427 -1.37 19.96 -45.15
CA PRO A 427 -0.77 21.20 -44.71
C PRO A 427 -0.70 22.25 -45.85
N LEU A 428 -1.24 21.97 -47.03
CA LEU A 428 -1.17 22.83 -48.20
C LEU A 428 -2.23 23.94 -48.08
N ILE A 429 -1.85 24.99 -47.37
CA ILE A 429 -2.63 26.24 -47.22
C ILE A 429 -1.73 27.37 -47.60
N SER A 430 -2.25 28.33 -48.43
CA SER A 430 -1.51 29.50 -48.82
C SER A 430 -1.35 30.48 -47.66
N LYS A 431 -0.32 31.31 -47.72
CA LYS A 431 -0.14 32.38 -46.75
C LYS A 431 -1.29 33.40 -46.86
N GLY A 432 -1.77 33.87 -45.70
CA GLY A 432 -2.88 34.79 -45.60
C GLY A 432 -4.26 34.15 -45.48
N GLU A 433 -4.38 32.82 -45.67
CA GLU A 433 -5.62 32.08 -45.40
C GLU A 433 -5.83 31.91 -43.90
N GLN A 434 -7.09 31.68 -43.49
CA GLN A 434 -7.46 31.58 -42.07
C GLN A 434 -8.18 30.27 -41.78
N PRO A 435 -7.40 29.15 -41.65
CA PRO A 435 -8.02 27.92 -41.29
C PRO A 435 -8.57 27.96 -39.84
N GLU A 436 -9.73 27.34 -39.64
CA GLU A 436 -10.38 27.25 -38.34
C GLU A 436 -10.79 25.82 -38.03
N LEU A 437 -10.84 25.48 -36.73
CA LEU A 437 -11.36 24.19 -36.26
C LEU A 437 -12.85 24.35 -35.95
N THR A 438 -13.68 23.54 -36.61
CA THR A 438 -15.12 23.42 -36.38
C THR A 438 -15.47 22.02 -35.88
N ASP A 439 -16.73 21.77 -35.59
CA ASP A 439 -17.22 20.42 -35.25
C ASP A 439 -17.06 19.40 -36.39
N GLU A 440 -17.00 19.86 -37.64
CA GLU A 440 -16.81 19.02 -38.82
C GLU A 440 -15.33 18.69 -39.07
N GLY A 441 -14.43 19.50 -38.54
CA GLY A 441 -12.98 19.38 -38.69
C GLY A 441 -12.30 20.71 -39.03
N VAL A 442 -11.13 20.64 -39.65
CA VAL A 442 -10.38 21.86 -40.06
C VAL A 442 -10.95 22.37 -41.36
N MET A 443 -11.50 23.56 -41.31
CA MET A 443 -12.09 24.29 -42.45
C MET A 443 -11.12 25.37 -42.95
N ASN A 444 -11.17 25.64 -44.26
CA ASN A 444 -10.51 26.77 -44.87
C ASN A 444 -11.44 27.36 -45.91
N ASP A 445 -11.73 28.65 -45.86
CA ASP A 445 -12.69 29.37 -46.72
C ASP A 445 -14.07 28.69 -46.83
N GLY A 446 -14.53 28.06 -45.71
CA GLY A 446 -15.81 27.38 -45.65
C GLY A 446 -15.82 25.94 -46.21
N GLU A 447 -14.68 25.43 -46.66
CA GLU A 447 -14.52 24.05 -47.14
C GLU A 447 -13.68 23.23 -46.17
N LEU A 448 -14.08 21.92 -45.98
CA LEU A 448 -13.33 20.98 -45.17
C LEU A 448 -12.01 20.64 -45.86
N LEU A 449 -10.90 20.80 -45.15
CA LEU A 449 -9.59 20.47 -45.69
C LEU A 449 -9.50 18.96 -46.02
N PRO A 450 -8.83 18.62 -47.14
CA PRO A 450 -8.53 17.24 -47.44
C PRO A 450 -7.72 16.58 -46.32
N TYR A 451 -8.06 15.37 -45.96
CA TYR A 451 -7.35 14.62 -44.94
C TYR A 451 -7.16 13.15 -45.31
N THR A 452 -6.19 12.52 -44.68
CA THR A 452 -5.99 11.06 -44.70
C THR A 452 -6.34 10.51 -43.34
N LEU A 453 -6.94 9.32 -43.31
CA LEU A 453 -7.20 8.61 -42.07
C LEU A 453 -5.98 7.76 -41.70
N ASN A 454 -5.29 8.17 -40.66
CA ASN A 454 -4.11 7.47 -40.13
C ASN A 454 -4.50 6.57 -38.97
N THR A 455 -4.02 5.34 -38.98
CA THR A 455 -4.24 4.39 -37.86
C THR A 455 -2.94 4.18 -37.10
N THR A 456 -3.01 4.23 -35.78
CA THR A 456 -1.88 4.00 -34.88
C THR A 456 -2.35 3.27 -33.63
N PHE A 457 -1.44 3.02 -32.67
CA PHE A 457 -1.75 2.35 -31.42
C PHE A 457 -1.63 3.32 -30.23
N ALA A 458 -2.66 3.35 -29.41
CA ALA A 458 -2.60 3.95 -28.07
C ALA A 458 -2.16 2.90 -27.06
N THR A 459 -1.15 3.23 -26.27
CA THR A 459 -0.70 2.36 -25.18
C THR A 459 -1.29 2.80 -23.85
N TYR A 460 -1.67 1.82 -23.03
CA TYR A 460 -2.23 2.06 -21.71
C TYR A 460 -1.77 1.01 -20.71
N LEU A 461 -1.77 1.37 -19.43
CA LEU A 461 -1.46 0.45 -18.34
C LEU A 461 -2.75 -0.17 -17.81
N SER A 462 -2.76 -1.50 -17.67
CA SER A 462 -3.90 -2.24 -17.11
C SER A 462 -3.44 -3.24 -16.05
N PRO A 463 -4.13 -3.31 -14.89
CA PRO A 463 -3.90 -4.35 -13.91
C PRO A 463 -4.20 -5.72 -14.49
N GLN A 464 -3.32 -6.67 -14.27
CA GLN A 464 -3.41 -8.05 -14.75
C GLN A 464 -3.09 -9.05 -13.64
N ASN A 465 -3.46 -10.31 -13.85
CA ASN A 465 -2.98 -11.43 -13.06
C ASN A 465 -1.87 -12.13 -13.85
N GLY A 466 -0.63 -11.88 -13.50
CA GLY A 466 0.51 -12.45 -14.24
C GLY A 466 1.58 -13.03 -13.33
N ILE A 467 1.61 -12.64 -12.07
CA ILE A 467 2.66 -13.10 -11.18
C ILE A 467 2.31 -14.48 -10.61
N GLU A 468 3.20 -15.43 -10.86
CA GLU A 468 3.28 -16.71 -10.17
C GLU A 468 4.61 -16.78 -9.44
N GLN A 469 4.59 -17.13 -8.16
CA GLN A 469 5.79 -17.18 -7.35
C GLN A 469 5.82 -18.44 -6.50
N GLU A 470 6.90 -19.18 -6.59
CA GLU A 470 7.23 -20.26 -5.66
C GLU A 470 8.36 -19.83 -4.75
N LYS A 471 8.17 -20.02 -3.47
CA LYS A 471 9.19 -19.80 -2.44
C LYS A 471 9.32 -21.05 -1.61
N GLN A 472 10.55 -21.45 -1.35
CA GLN A 472 10.85 -22.49 -0.37
C GLN A 472 12.10 -22.13 0.41
N GLY A 473 12.14 -22.56 1.66
CA GLY A 473 13.29 -22.19 2.47
C GLY A 473 13.36 -22.98 3.75
N VAL A 474 14.52 -22.84 4.39
CA VAL A 474 14.78 -23.37 5.74
C VAL A 474 15.27 -22.22 6.59
N GLU A 475 14.64 -22.03 7.72
CA GLU A 475 15.08 -21.07 8.75
C GLU A 475 15.50 -21.85 10.00
N TYR A 476 16.56 -21.40 10.67
CA TYR A 476 17.00 -22.03 11.91
C TYR A 476 17.50 -20.99 12.92
N THR A 477 17.28 -21.33 14.19
CA THR A 477 17.83 -20.58 15.33
C THR A 477 18.32 -21.57 16.37
N ILE A 478 19.56 -21.42 16.81
CA ILE A 478 20.20 -22.27 17.81
C ILE A 478 20.74 -21.37 18.93
N GLY A 479 20.42 -21.68 20.16
CA GLY A 479 20.90 -20.93 21.34
C GLY A 479 19.85 -20.86 22.48
N PRO A 480 20.24 -20.29 23.63
CA PRO A 480 21.58 -19.80 23.96
C PRO A 480 22.61 -20.90 24.15
N ILE A 481 23.82 -20.71 23.62
CA ILE A 481 25.00 -21.51 23.96
C ILE A 481 25.78 -20.73 24.98
N HIS A 482 25.80 -21.20 26.24
CA HIS A 482 26.46 -20.50 27.35
C HIS A 482 27.93 -20.91 27.47
N SER A 483 28.83 -19.95 27.39
CA SER A 483 30.25 -20.13 27.70
C SER A 483 30.56 -19.53 29.06
N LYS A 484 30.83 -20.37 30.05
CA LYS A 484 31.22 -19.91 31.40
C LYS A 484 32.57 -19.19 31.37
N ALA A 485 33.52 -19.64 30.52
CA ALA A 485 34.84 -19.04 30.38
C ALA A 485 34.77 -17.61 29.83
N LEU A 486 33.91 -17.37 28.84
CA LEU A 486 33.72 -16.06 28.21
C LEU A 486 32.62 -15.22 28.89
N ARG A 487 31.91 -15.77 29.86
CA ARG A 487 30.72 -15.15 30.50
C ARG A 487 29.71 -14.59 29.47
N SER A 488 29.56 -15.31 28.37
CA SER A 488 28.79 -14.88 27.21
C SER A 488 27.79 -15.94 26.77
N SER A 489 26.72 -15.50 26.10
CA SER A 489 25.76 -16.37 25.48
C SER A 489 25.74 -16.11 23.98
N PHE A 490 25.84 -17.17 23.20
CA PHE A 490 25.85 -17.10 21.74
C PHE A 490 24.55 -17.61 21.16
N TYR A 491 24.10 -16.97 20.10
CA TYR A 491 22.98 -17.37 19.28
C TYR A 491 23.45 -17.49 17.83
N ILE A 492 23.04 -18.54 17.16
CA ILE A 492 23.30 -18.74 15.74
C ILE A 492 21.94 -18.79 15.07
N SER A 493 21.68 -17.89 14.11
CA SER A 493 20.47 -17.89 13.32
C SER A 493 20.81 -17.69 11.86
N GLY A 494 20.04 -18.30 10.98
CA GLY A 494 20.23 -18.18 9.55
C GLY A 494 19.05 -18.78 8.79
N GLY A 495 19.11 -18.64 7.47
CA GLY A 495 18.12 -19.21 6.59
C GLY A 495 18.66 -19.37 5.18
N TYR A 496 18.09 -20.32 4.48
CA TYR A 496 18.20 -20.51 3.04
C TYR A 496 16.86 -20.23 2.41
N LEU A 497 16.81 -19.41 1.38
CA LEU A 497 15.60 -19.06 0.65
C LEU A 497 15.85 -19.24 -0.85
N ASP A 498 15.00 -20.01 -1.48
CA ASP A 498 14.91 -20.19 -2.93
C ASP A 498 13.59 -19.58 -3.42
N VAL A 499 13.67 -18.71 -4.42
CA VAL A 499 12.51 -17.99 -4.97
C VAL A 499 12.54 -18.05 -6.48
N CYS A 500 11.47 -18.58 -7.06
CA CYS A 500 11.22 -18.54 -8.50
C CYS A 500 9.96 -17.71 -8.76
N GLU A 501 10.09 -16.67 -9.58
CA GLU A 501 8.97 -15.83 -10.00
C GLU A 501 8.84 -15.83 -11.51
N LYS A 502 7.61 -15.91 -11.99
CA LYS A 502 7.24 -15.82 -13.41
C LYS A 502 6.16 -14.77 -13.59
N ASN A 503 6.28 -14.00 -14.66
CA ASN A 503 5.23 -13.11 -15.10
C ASN A 503 4.66 -13.64 -16.42
N THR A 504 3.40 -14.04 -16.42
CA THR A 504 2.66 -14.58 -17.57
C THR A 504 1.70 -13.58 -18.19
N ALA A 505 1.65 -12.34 -17.65
CA ALA A 505 0.80 -11.30 -18.18
C ALA A 505 1.25 -10.87 -19.59
N LEU A 506 0.28 -10.68 -20.45
CA LEU A 506 0.54 -10.14 -21.79
C LEU A 506 0.97 -8.68 -21.69
N SER A 507 1.98 -8.32 -22.49
CA SER A 507 2.42 -6.93 -22.64
C SER A 507 2.57 -6.62 -24.13
N ALA A 508 2.06 -5.45 -24.55
CA ALA A 508 2.28 -4.96 -25.90
C ALA A 508 3.73 -4.44 -26.02
N LEU A 509 4.46 -5.01 -26.94
CA LEU A 509 5.78 -4.54 -27.34
C LEU A 509 5.65 -3.85 -28.70
N HIS A 510 6.30 -2.70 -28.86
CA HIS A 510 6.55 -2.13 -30.18
C HIS A 510 7.82 -2.80 -30.72
N PRO A 511 7.73 -3.79 -31.64
CA PRO A 511 8.92 -4.31 -32.26
C PRO A 511 9.52 -3.18 -33.12
N GLN A 512 10.73 -2.79 -32.84
CA GLN A 512 11.55 -2.04 -33.78
C GLN A 512 12.04 -3.04 -34.82
N ILE A 513 11.25 -3.30 -35.86
CA ILE A 513 11.66 -4.10 -36.97
C ILE A 513 12.16 -3.14 -38.03
N GLU A 514 13.46 -3.09 -38.26
CA GLU A 514 14.01 -2.57 -39.48
C GLU A 514 13.70 -3.57 -40.60
N VAL A 515 12.69 -3.27 -41.38
CA VAL A 515 12.44 -4.01 -42.62
C VAL A 515 13.16 -3.28 -43.74
N ASN A 516 14.23 -3.89 -44.28
CA ASN A 516 15.04 -3.39 -45.38
C ASN A 516 15.71 -2.03 -45.16
N GLY A 517 16.26 -1.80 -43.97
CA GLY A 517 17.02 -0.57 -43.68
C GLY A 517 16.15 0.70 -43.69
N LYS A 518 14.86 0.59 -43.47
CA LYS A 518 13.91 1.69 -43.34
C LYS A 518 13.12 1.56 -42.03
#